data_c0b25a38fbfa470a3b0a064aea5ea01f
#
_entry.id   c0b25a38fbfa470a3b0a064aea5ea01f
#
_cell.length_a   1.000
_cell.length_b   1.000
_cell.length_c   1.000
_cell.angle_alpha   90.00
_cell.angle_beta   90.00
_cell.angle_gamma   90.00
#
_symmetry.space_group_name_H-M   'P 1'
#
loop_
_entity.id
_entity.type
_entity.pdbx_description
1 polymer ?
#
loop_
_entity_poly.entity_id
_entity_poly.type
_entity_poly.pdbx_seq_one_letter_code
_entity_poly.pdbx_strand_id
1 'polypeptide(L)'
;MRRWGTEGALWGVVLTAVLVVLPVAWAQAPAKGKLERLVIAVAPLGWDTNFSWLQSRSGMLDKRPALEYLVGIDRNTGAYMPELAEKWEMAPDGKSWTITLRKGVKFHEQWGEFTAKDVRHSIFLIAQPESVQTDGSLWRSLMGIAKTDSLEEAAKKVEQMVEIVNDHQVVIHTKVVAPELVDTLSAKSDLVMESKARWDAGGKELYNQKVVGTGPFEFIERKVGSHVLYRRVENHWRKTPEVKELEFRWVPEGVTRLATLIAGEVHISDIDRALQKDAMDKGMKIVPGKLANVGHEWLFGGMYFVTSDKLDNKQPFVDKRVRQAMNMAINRKAIAANILSGKAQPMLVTRIHPQADEGLWPGIWNPEWEKRAEDLYGYNPAKAKALLKEAGYDKGFEFTVYLYTLPGLPEIIDIGQALALDWEAIGLKPKLVEIDFPRVREQYRTKSIHGAVWGLRGSDTGLNNLRIFNKAKDPVVCSYEHPYIEERLEALGKVVDKAERARLLREIGDHKFYEFADMPMFWLFAEAGVNPKYISEYNFPGSITGFFTHLEYIKLAQ
;
A
#
# COMPACT_ATOMS: atom_id res chain seq x y z
N MET A 1 -39.25 45.54 -70.34
CA MET A 1 -40.12 44.61 -71.11
C MET A 1 -40.22 43.30 -70.34
N ARG A 2 -41.46 42.84 -70.19
CA ARG A 2 -41.94 41.52 -69.70
C ARG A 2 -41.75 41.11 -68.27
N ARG A 3 -42.86 41.21 -67.57
CA ARG A 3 -43.38 40.49 -66.46
C ARG A 3 -43.36 38.96 -66.67
N TRP A 4 -43.34 38.21 -65.54
CA TRP A 4 -44.08 37.00 -65.11
C TRP A 4 -43.49 36.63 -63.75
N GLY A 5 -44.08 36.61 -62.65
CA GLY A 5 -45.33 36.18 -62.11
C GLY A 5 -45.45 34.62 -61.92
N THR A 6 -45.16 34.11 -60.72
CA THR A 6 -45.90 32.92 -60.27
C THR A 6 -45.74 32.72 -58.74
N GLU A 7 -46.82 32.45 -58.12
CA GLU A 7 -47.09 32.07 -56.77
C GLU A 7 -46.42 30.73 -56.42
N GLY A 8 -45.89 30.55 -55.22
CA GLY A 8 -45.39 29.31 -54.71
C GLY A 8 -45.73 29.16 -53.21
N ALA A 9 -46.62 28.27 -52.94
CA ALA A 9 -47.24 27.99 -51.64
C ALA A 9 -46.25 27.64 -50.53
N LEU A 10 -46.44 28.23 -49.35
CA LEU A 10 -45.83 27.81 -48.09
C LEU A 10 -46.44 26.49 -47.60
N TRP A 11 -45.69 25.42 -47.61
CA TRP A 11 -45.98 24.20 -46.86
C TRP A 11 -45.32 24.28 -45.48
N GLY A 12 -46.11 24.53 -44.45
CA GLY A 12 -45.67 24.43 -43.07
C GLY A 12 -45.54 22.96 -42.67
N VAL A 13 -44.31 22.51 -42.43
CA VAL A 13 -44.05 21.21 -41.80
C VAL A 13 -44.20 21.39 -40.30
N VAL A 14 -45.29 20.92 -39.74
CA VAL A 14 -45.49 20.78 -38.29
C VAL A 14 -44.72 19.54 -37.86
N LEU A 15 -43.54 19.70 -37.25
CA LEU A 15 -42.79 18.66 -36.60
C LEU A 15 -43.46 18.40 -35.21
N THR A 16 -44.28 17.36 -35.14
CA THR A 16 -44.81 16.85 -33.86
C THR A 16 -43.69 16.05 -33.19
N ALA A 17 -43.02 16.68 -32.22
CA ALA A 17 -42.09 15.96 -31.33
C ALA A 17 -42.86 15.02 -30.42
N VAL A 18 -42.81 13.73 -30.72
CA VAL A 18 -43.30 12.68 -29.81
C VAL A 18 -42.28 12.51 -28.72
N LEU A 19 -42.50 13.09 -27.55
CA LEU A 19 -41.77 12.80 -26.31
C LEU A 19 -42.11 11.36 -25.90
N VAL A 20 -41.21 10.43 -26.24
CA VAL A 20 -41.24 9.08 -25.68
C VAL A 20 -40.74 9.19 -24.23
N VAL A 21 -41.62 9.33 -23.28
CA VAL A 21 -41.31 9.18 -21.86
C VAL A 21 -41.14 7.69 -21.62
N LEU A 22 -39.88 7.25 -21.65
CA LEU A 22 -39.54 5.91 -21.13
C LEU A 22 -39.82 5.92 -19.64
N PRO A 23 -40.57 4.95 -19.11
CA PRO A 23 -40.73 4.83 -17.68
C PRO A 23 -39.36 4.54 -17.08
N VAL A 24 -38.84 5.47 -16.28
CA VAL A 24 -37.76 5.19 -15.36
C VAL A 24 -38.29 4.13 -14.40
N ALA A 25 -37.89 2.89 -14.62
CA ALA A 25 -38.18 1.84 -13.65
C ALA A 25 -37.47 2.23 -12.34
N TRP A 26 -38.23 2.74 -11.41
CA TRP A 26 -37.79 2.91 -10.03
C TRP A 26 -37.43 1.51 -9.55
N ALA A 27 -36.12 1.25 -9.38
CA ALA A 27 -35.66 0.05 -8.73
C ALA A 27 -36.34 0.01 -7.36
N GLN A 28 -37.27 -0.90 -7.18
CA GLN A 28 -37.89 -1.15 -5.88
C GLN A 28 -36.75 -1.45 -4.90
N ALA A 29 -36.72 -0.71 -3.78
CA ALA A 29 -35.82 -1.03 -2.67
C ALA A 29 -35.98 -2.53 -2.36
N PRO A 30 -34.90 -3.30 -2.23
CA PRO A 30 -35.03 -4.73 -1.97
C PRO A 30 -35.88 -4.92 -0.71
N ALA A 31 -36.84 -5.81 -0.80
CA ALA A 31 -37.61 -6.29 0.35
C ALA A 31 -36.59 -6.71 1.44
N LYS A 32 -36.99 -6.59 2.72
CA LYS A 32 -36.18 -7.01 3.89
C LYS A 32 -35.79 -8.50 3.79
N GLY A 33 -34.90 -8.82 2.90
CA GLY A 33 -34.27 -10.11 2.73
C GLY A 33 -32.80 -10.00 3.13
N LYS A 34 -32.23 -11.08 3.64
CA LYS A 34 -30.81 -11.17 3.97
C LYS A 34 -30.00 -10.80 2.72
N LEU A 35 -29.00 -9.93 2.86
CA LEU A 35 -28.13 -9.51 1.75
C LEU A 35 -27.46 -10.73 1.11
N GLU A 36 -27.79 -11.01 -0.14
CA GLU A 36 -27.22 -12.16 -0.88
C GLU A 36 -25.84 -11.83 -1.44
N ARG A 37 -25.64 -10.61 -1.96
CA ARG A 37 -24.40 -10.13 -2.55
C ARG A 37 -23.87 -8.91 -1.80
N LEU A 38 -22.63 -9.03 -1.29
CA LEU A 38 -21.85 -7.90 -0.78
C LEU A 38 -21.15 -7.21 -1.95
N VAL A 39 -21.41 -5.93 -2.15
CA VAL A 39 -20.75 -5.12 -3.17
C VAL A 39 -19.80 -4.14 -2.50
N ILE A 40 -18.55 -4.16 -2.92
CA ILE A 40 -17.49 -3.26 -2.47
C ILE A 40 -17.05 -2.39 -3.64
N ALA A 41 -17.24 -1.07 -3.54
CA ALA A 41 -16.76 -0.14 -4.57
C ALA A 41 -15.39 0.41 -4.20
N VAL A 42 -14.46 0.35 -5.14
CA VAL A 42 -13.09 0.89 -4.98
C VAL A 42 -12.63 1.56 -6.28
N ALA A 43 -11.68 2.50 -6.15
CA ALA A 43 -10.93 2.97 -7.32
C ALA A 43 -10.08 1.82 -7.89
N PRO A 44 -9.88 1.75 -9.22
CA PRO A 44 -9.00 0.75 -9.82
C PRO A 44 -7.57 0.84 -9.24
N LEU A 45 -7.04 -0.28 -8.75
CA LEU A 45 -5.75 -0.36 -8.08
C LEU A 45 -4.78 -1.29 -8.82
N GLY A 46 -4.20 -0.82 -9.92
CA GLY A 46 -3.25 -1.62 -10.70
C GLY A 46 -3.85 -2.25 -11.96
N TRP A 47 -3.23 -3.32 -12.46
CA TRP A 47 -3.66 -3.98 -13.69
C TRP A 47 -4.85 -4.90 -13.44
N ASP A 48 -5.84 -4.84 -14.31
CA ASP A 48 -7.02 -5.70 -14.25
C ASP A 48 -6.71 -7.08 -14.86
N THR A 49 -6.04 -7.93 -14.08
CA THR A 49 -5.56 -9.26 -14.47
C THR A 49 -5.80 -10.30 -13.37
N ASN A 50 -5.85 -11.57 -13.74
CA ASN A 50 -5.93 -12.69 -12.80
C ASN A 50 -4.56 -13.12 -12.24
N PHE A 51 -3.45 -12.70 -12.86
CA PHE A 51 -2.11 -13.03 -12.38
C PHE A 51 -1.77 -12.28 -11.08
N SER A 52 -1.35 -13.02 -10.05
CA SER A 52 -0.87 -12.43 -8.79
C SER A 52 0.47 -11.73 -8.97
N TRP A 53 1.42 -12.35 -9.68
CA TRP A 53 2.79 -11.85 -9.87
C TRP A 53 2.90 -10.64 -10.81
N LEU A 54 1.85 -10.31 -11.56
CA LEU A 54 1.78 -9.10 -12.39
C LEU A 54 1.04 -7.95 -11.70
N GLN A 55 0.84 -8.04 -10.39
CA GLN A 55 0.19 -7.01 -9.59
C GLN A 55 1.16 -6.29 -8.66
N SER A 56 0.86 -5.03 -8.37
CA SER A 56 1.42 -4.35 -7.20
C SER A 56 0.71 -4.83 -5.94
N ARG A 57 1.28 -4.52 -4.78
CA ARG A 57 0.66 -4.81 -3.48
C ARG A 57 -0.79 -4.31 -3.38
N SER A 58 -1.06 -3.08 -3.84
CA SER A 58 -2.42 -2.53 -3.84
C SER A 58 -3.36 -3.27 -4.79
N GLY A 59 -2.86 -3.74 -5.93
CA GLY A 59 -3.64 -4.49 -6.91
C GLY A 59 -3.98 -5.93 -6.50
N MET A 60 -3.46 -6.41 -5.36
CA MET A 60 -3.84 -7.72 -4.82
C MET A 60 -5.20 -7.70 -4.10
N LEU A 61 -5.79 -6.53 -3.87
CA LEU A 61 -7.04 -6.38 -3.12
C LEU A 61 -8.16 -7.32 -3.60
N ASP A 62 -8.37 -7.35 -4.90
CA ASP A 62 -9.44 -8.13 -5.54
C ASP A 62 -9.17 -9.64 -5.62
N LYS A 63 -7.96 -10.11 -5.32
CA LYS A 63 -7.59 -11.54 -5.35
C LYS A 63 -7.58 -12.19 -3.97
N ARG A 64 -7.43 -11.39 -2.91
CA ARG A 64 -7.36 -11.85 -1.53
C ARG A 64 -8.58 -12.66 -1.04
N PRO A 65 -9.81 -12.45 -1.53
CA PRO A 65 -10.91 -13.32 -1.15
C PRO A 65 -10.71 -14.78 -1.51
N ALA A 66 -9.95 -15.05 -2.58
CA ALA A 66 -9.67 -16.41 -3.05
C ALA A 66 -8.28 -16.93 -2.62
N LEU A 67 -7.30 -16.04 -2.38
CA LEU A 67 -5.91 -16.41 -2.10
C LEU A 67 -5.56 -16.16 -0.63
N GLU A 68 -4.96 -17.14 0.02
CA GLU A 68 -4.55 -17.08 1.41
C GLU A 68 -3.02 -17.05 1.56
N TYR A 69 -2.57 -16.81 2.80
CA TYR A 69 -1.17 -16.67 3.17
C TYR A 69 -0.72 -17.80 4.08
N LEU A 70 0.60 -17.96 4.22
CA LEU A 70 1.12 -18.88 5.23
C LEU A 70 0.84 -18.37 6.65
N VAL A 71 1.07 -17.07 6.86
CA VAL A 71 0.86 -16.41 8.15
C VAL A 71 -0.27 -15.39 8.02
N GLY A 72 -1.29 -15.54 8.81
CA GLY A 72 -2.41 -14.61 8.88
C GLY A 72 -2.11 -13.40 9.76
N ILE A 73 -3.05 -12.45 9.77
CA ILE A 73 -3.04 -11.29 10.66
C ILE A 73 -4.37 -11.22 11.38
N ASP A 74 -4.33 -11.09 12.69
CA ASP A 74 -5.55 -10.94 13.48
C ASP A 74 -6.27 -9.62 13.14
N ARG A 75 -7.56 -9.71 12.85
CA ARG A 75 -8.39 -8.59 12.41
C ARG A 75 -8.56 -7.48 13.43
N ASN A 76 -8.36 -7.78 14.72
CA ASN A 76 -8.60 -6.84 15.82
C ASN A 76 -7.31 -6.22 16.35
N THR A 77 -6.20 -6.98 16.32
CA THR A 77 -4.91 -6.58 16.91
C THR A 77 -3.83 -6.31 15.86
N GLY A 78 -3.95 -6.88 14.64
CA GLY A 78 -2.89 -6.84 13.65
C GLY A 78 -1.70 -7.76 13.93
N ALA A 79 -1.78 -8.59 14.97
CA ALA A 79 -0.73 -9.56 15.31
C ALA A 79 -0.68 -10.72 14.31
N TYR A 80 0.49 -11.33 14.17
CA TYR A 80 0.63 -12.56 13.38
C TYR A 80 -0.15 -13.70 14.01
N MET A 81 -0.80 -14.50 13.17
CA MET A 81 -1.55 -15.68 13.57
C MET A 81 -1.37 -16.82 12.56
N PRO A 82 -1.54 -18.09 12.98
CA PRO A 82 -1.55 -19.22 12.06
C PRO A 82 -2.65 -19.07 11.00
N GLU A 83 -2.27 -19.29 9.72
CA GLU A 83 -3.21 -19.38 8.60
C GLU A 83 -2.97 -20.72 7.87
N LEU A 84 -2.40 -20.74 6.67
CA LEU A 84 -2.02 -21.99 5.99
C LEU A 84 -0.79 -22.66 6.63
N ALA A 85 0.05 -21.91 7.33
CA ALA A 85 1.04 -22.44 8.25
C ALA A 85 0.47 -22.49 9.68
N GLU A 86 0.65 -23.63 10.36
CA GLU A 86 0.33 -23.78 11.78
C GLU A 86 1.49 -23.31 12.67
N LYS A 87 2.73 -23.44 12.18
CA LYS A 87 3.95 -23.12 12.92
C LYS A 87 5.05 -22.68 11.96
N TRP A 88 5.89 -21.76 12.43
CA TRP A 88 7.11 -21.31 11.73
C TRP A 88 8.24 -21.09 12.75
N GLU A 89 9.41 -21.57 12.41
CA GLU A 89 10.58 -21.54 13.31
C GLU A 89 11.82 -21.16 12.51
N MET A 90 12.53 -20.16 13.01
CA MET A 90 13.80 -19.74 12.44
C MET A 90 14.94 -20.57 13.04
N ALA A 91 15.87 -21.03 12.20
CA ALA A 91 17.11 -21.65 12.66
C ALA A 91 18.01 -20.62 13.37
N PRO A 92 18.91 -21.08 14.28
CA PRO A 92 19.78 -20.18 15.05
C PRO A 92 20.68 -19.27 14.22
N ASP A 93 21.04 -19.69 13.01
CA ASP A 93 21.87 -18.91 12.09
C ASP A 93 21.08 -17.82 11.32
N GLY A 94 19.76 -17.80 11.47
CA GLY A 94 18.86 -16.87 10.81
C GLY A 94 18.75 -17.02 9.30
N LYS A 95 19.26 -18.12 8.72
CA LYS A 95 19.31 -18.37 7.26
C LYS A 95 18.36 -19.46 6.80
N SER A 96 17.60 -20.04 7.68
CA SER A 96 16.53 -20.96 7.29
C SER A 96 15.33 -20.87 8.23
N TRP A 97 14.16 -21.18 7.67
CA TRP A 97 12.89 -21.22 8.37
C TRP A 97 12.17 -22.52 8.07
N THR A 98 11.82 -23.25 9.11
CA THR A 98 10.96 -24.43 9.01
C THR A 98 9.51 -24.01 9.15
N ILE A 99 8.70 -24.33 8.16
CA ILE A 99 7.28 -24.01 8.11
C ILE A 99 6.48 -25.31 8.14
N THR A 100 5.61 -25.45 9.14
CA THR A 100 4.67 -26.58 9.25
C THR A 100 3.32 -26.14 8.70
N LEU A 101 2.80 -26.88 7.72
CA LEU A 101 1.59 -26.54 6.99
C LEU A 101 0.35 -27.20 7.59
N ARG A 102 -0.78 -26.53 7.49
CA ARG A 102 -2.09 -27.05 7.85
C ARG A 102 -2.50 -28.16 6.92
N LYS A 103 -3.01 -29.26 7.49
CA LYS A 103 -3.51 -30.40 6.73
C LYS A 103 -4.97 -30.22 6.35
N GLY A 104 -5.39 -30.87 5.26
CA GLY A 104 -6.78 -30.96 4.85
C GLY A 104 -7.35 -29.69 4.21
N VAL A 105 -6.55 -28.65 3.98
CA VAL A 105 -6.97 -27.45 3.27
C VAL A 105 -6.97 -27.74 1.76
N LYS A 106 -8.10 -27.48 1.09
CA LYS A 106 -8.27 -27.81 -0.33
C LYS A 106 -8.30 -26.52 -1.19
N PHE A 107 -7.70 -26.61 -2.34
CA PHE A 107 -7.91 -25.60 -3.39
C PHE A 107 -9.33 -25.69 -3.96
N HIS A 108 -9.83 -24.54 -4.41
CA HIS A 108 -11.09 -24.45 -5.15
C HIS A 108 -11.08 -25.39 -6.36
N GLU A 109 -12.27 -25.73 -6.86
CA GLU A 109 -12.46 -26.50 -8.11
C GLU A 109 -11.73 -27.87 -8.14
N GLN A 110 -11.51 -28.47 -6.98
CA GLN A 110 -10.90 -29.81 -6.85
C GLN A 110 -9.43 -29.91 -7.32
N TRP A 111 -8.67 -28.81 -7.27
CA TRP A 111 -7.24 -28.80 -7.61
C TRP A 111 -6.34 -29.45 -6.53
N GLY A 112 -6.96 -30.21 -5.63
CA GLY A 112 -6.25 -31.00 -4.60
C GLY A 112 -6.08 -30.29 -3.27
N GLU A 113 -5.29 -30.92 -2.40
CA GLU A 113 -4.93 -30.39 -1.09
C GLU A 113 -3.72 -29.46 -1.22
N PHE A 114 -3.71 -28.40 -0.41
CA PHE A 114 -2.57 -27.50 -0.28
C PHE A 114 -1.38 -28.23 0.40
N THR A 115 -0.21 -28.16 -0.21
CA THR A 115 1.00 -28.86 0.20
C THR A 115 2.26 -28.00 0.10
N ALA A 116 3.38 -28.54 0.56
CA ALA A 116 4.71 -27.93 0.44
C ALA A 116 5.13 -27.63 -1.02
N LYS A 117 4.58 -28.38 -2.00
CA LYS A 117 4.81 -28.12 -3.44
C LYS A 117 4.23 -26.79 -3.87
N ASP A 118 3.08 -26.42 -3.31
CA ASP A 118 2.39 -25.16 -3.61
C ASP A 118 3.12 -23.98 -3.00
N VAL A 119 3.70 -24.13 -1.80
CA VAL A 119 4.56 -23.12 -1.17
C VAL A 119 5.77 -22.83 -2.06
N ARG A 120 6.51 -23.86 -2.48
CA ARG A 120 7.67 -23.71 -3.38
C ARG A 120 7.29 -23.06 -4.70
N HIS A 121 6.17 -23.47 -5.27
CA HIS A 121 5.65 -22.88 -6.50
C HIS A 121 5.27 -21.41 -6.33
N SER A 122 4.59 -21.05 -5.25
CA SER A 122 4.20 -19.66 -4.96
C SER A 122 5.42 -18.76 -4.76
N ILE A 123 6.48 -19.25 -4.10
CA ILE A 123 7.75 -18.52 -4.00
C ILE A 123 8.39 -18.34 -5.39
N PHE A 124 8.31 -19.33 -6.28
CA PHE A 124 8.75 -19.17 -7.67
C PHE A 124 7.95 -18.07 -8.38
N LEU A 125 6.61 -18.04 -8.25
CA LEU A 125 5.76 -17.04 -8.92
C LEU A 125 6.11 -15.61 -8.49
N ILE A 126 6.35 -15.36 -7.19
CA ILE A 126 6.73 -14.02 -6.73
C ILE A 126 8.18 -13.66 -7.10
N ALA A 127 9.09 -14.63 -7.10
CA ALA A 127 10.52 -14.41 -7.33
C ALA A 127 10.95 -14.40 -8.81
N GLN A 128 10.11 -14.92 -9.71
CA GLN A 128 10.47 -15.01 -11.14
C GLN A 128 10.83 -13.63 -11.74
N PRO A 129 11.70 -13.58 -12.78
CA PRO A 129 12.14 -12.32 -13.37
C PRO A 129 11.03 -11.40 -13.89
N GLU A 130 9.93 -11.98 -14.38
CA GLU A 130 8.76 -11.23 -14.88
C GLU A 130 7.93 -10.59 -13.75
N SER A 131 8.08 -11.03 -12.52
CA SER A 131 7.27 -10.53 -11.41
C SER A 131 7.51 -9.04 -11.17
N VAL A 132 6.38 -8.29 -11.09
CA VAL A 132 6.33 -6.86 -10.75
C VAL A 132 5.81 -6.62 -9.34
N GLN A 133 5.57 -7.69 -8.57
CA GLN A 133 5.14 -7.57 -7.18
C GLN A 133 6.14 -6.75 -6.35
N THR A 134 5.64 -6.04 -5.36
CA THR A 134 6.44 -5.15 -4.53
C THR A 134 7.57 -5.89 -3.83
N ASP A 135 7.30 -7.09 -3.30
CA ASP A 135 8.30 -7.92 -2.63
C ASP A 135 9.07 -8.87 -3.57
N GLY A 136 8.79 -8.83 -4.88
CA GLY A 136 9.45 -9.69 -5.87
C GLY A 136 10.97 -9.50 -5.89
N SER A 137 11.47 -8.27 -5.71
CA SER A 137 12.92 -8.00 -5.65
C SER A 137 13.55 -8.58 -4.38
N LEU A 138 12.85 -8.52 -3.25
CA LEU A 138 13.30 -9.14 -2.00
C LEU A 138 13.39 -10.66 -2.15
N TRP A 139 12.35 -11.30 -2.66
CA TRP A 139 12.34 -12.74 -2.89
C TRP A 139 13.42 -13.18 -3.87
N ARG A 140 13.66 -12.43 -4.96
CA ARG A 140 14.80 -12.69 -5.85
C ARG A 140 16.13 -12.62 -5.10
N SER A 141 16.32 -11.61 -4.27
CA SER A 141 17.54 -11.49 -3.45
C SER A 141 17.72 -12.65 -2.48
N LEU A 142 16.64 -13.06 -1.79
CA LEU A 142 16.66 -14.20 -0.86
C LEU A 142 16.99 -15.52 -1.56
N MET A 143 16.47 -15.72 -2.78
CA MET A 143 16.66 -16.95 -3.58
C MET A 143 17.91 -16.91 -4.47
N GLY A 144 18.59 -15.76 -4.57
CA GLY A 144 19.73 -15.59 -5.47
C GLY A 144 19.37 -15.55 -6.96
N ILE A 145 18.18 -15.06 -7.30
CA ILE A 145 17.66 -14.93 -8.66
C ILE A 145 18.04 -13.56 -9.23
N ALA A 146 18.58 -13.53 -10.44
CA ALA A 146 18.81 -12.30 -11.20
C ALA A 146 17.60 -11.99 -12.12
N LYS A 147 17.39 -10.71 -12.44
CA LYS A 147 16.35 -10.33 -13.43
C LYS A 147 16.64 -10.85 -14.85
N THR A 148 17.88 -11.22 -15.12
CA THR A 148 18.34 -11.78 -16.39
C THR A 148 18.25 -13.30 -16.47
N ASP A 149 17.91 -13.98 -15.38
CA ASP A 149 17.73 -15.43 -15.37
C ASP A 149 16.54 -15.82 -16.27
N SER A 150 16.61 -16.99 -16.88
CA SER A 150 15.44 -17.62 -17.48
C SER A 150 14.46 -18.13 -16.42
N LEU A 151 13.22 -18.41 -16.81
CA LEU A 151 12.24 -19.00 -15.88
C LEU A 151 12.70 -20.35 -15.34
N GLU A 152 13.40 -21.14 -16.16
CA GLU A 152 13.95 -22.43 -15.76
C GLU A 152 15.06 -22.29 -14.72
N GLU A 153 15.99 -21.34 -14.92
CA GLU A 153 17.05 -21.04 -13.95
C GLU A 153 16.46 -20.52 -12.63
N ALA A 154 15.47 -19.63 -12.70
CA ALA A 154 14.77 -19.15 -11.51
C ALA A 154 14.09 -20.29 -10.75
N ALA A 155 13.41 -21.20 -11.45
CA ALA A 155 12.77 -22.38 -10.85
C ALA A 155 13.80 -23.28 -10.15
N LYS A 156 14.93 -23.59 -10.79
CA LYS A 156 16.01 -24.39 -10.20
C LYS A 156 16.59 -23.74 -8.94
N LYS A 157 16.79 -22.42 -8.95
CA LYS A 157 17.26 -21.69 -7.77
C LYS A 157 16.26 -21.76 -6.61
N VAL A 158 14.95 -21.64 -6.89
CA VAL A 158 13.92 -21.83 -5.87
C VAL A 158 13.91 -23.25 -5.34
N GLU A 159 14.05 -24.27 -6.20
CA GLU A 159 14.15 -25.68 -5.77
C GLU A 159 15.31 -25.94 -4.82
N GLN A 160 16.45 -25.29 -5.05
CA GLN A 160 17.62 -25.40 -4.17
C GLN A 160 17.44 -24.69 -2.82
N MET A 161 16.62 -23.64 -2.78
CA MET A 161 16.44 -22.81 -1.60
C MET A 161 15.18 -23.14 -0.80
N VAL A 162 14.23 -23.90 -1.38
CA VAL A 162 12.98 -24.31 -0.74
C VAL A 162 12.91 -25.82 -0.72
N GLU A 163 13.34 -26.42 0.38
CA GLU A 163 13.36 -27.86 0.61
C GLU A 163 11.96 -28.36 0.99
N ILE A 164 11.46 -29.37 0.30
CA ILE A 164 10.25 -30.10 0.67
C ILE A 164 10.64 -31.30 1.54
N VAL A 165 10.38 -31.19 2.84
CA VAL A 165 10.65 -32.27 3.79
C VAL A 165 9.60 -33.38 3.65
N ASN A 166 8.33 -32.98 3.55
CA ASN A 166 7.17 -33.83 3.26
C ASN A 166 6.02 -32.93 2.76
N ASP A 167 4.85 -33.50 2.49
CA ASP A 167 3.71 -32.74 1.95
C ASP A 167 3.25 -31.58 2.86
N HIS A 168 3.55 -31.61 4.17
CA HIS A 168 3.11 -30.61 5.14
C HIS A 168 4.27 -29.92 5.88
N GLN A 169 5.48 -30.01 5.37
CA GLN A 169 6.62 -29.31 5.96
C GLN A 169 7.60 -28.88 4.88
N VAL A 170 7.99 -27.61 4.92
CA VAL A 170 8.96 -27.00 4.03
C VAL A 170 10.02 -26.26 4.83
N VAL A 171 11.27 -26.30 4.35
CA VAL A 171 12.35 -25.46 4.87
C VAL A 171 12.74 -24.44 3.81
N ILE A 172 12.65 -23.17 4.16
CA ILE A 172 13.02 -22.05 3.28
C ILE A 172 14.42 -21.59 3.70
N HIS A 173 15.41 -21.82 2.83
CA HIS A 173 16.77 -21.32 2.99
C HIS A 173 16.91 -19.95 2.34
N THR A 174 17.77 -19.10 2.89
CA THR A 174 18.01 -17.76 2.37
C THR A 174 19.51 -17.49 2.22
N LYS A 175 19.89 -16.69 1.21
CA LYS A 175 21.29 -16.31 0.98
C LYS A 175 21.85 -15.37 2.05
N VAL A 176 20.95 -14.70 2.78
CA VAL A 176 21.28 -13.73 3.83
C VAL A 176 20.51 -14.02 5.10
N VAL A 177 20.97 -13.50 6.21
CA VAL A 177 20.20 -13.55 7.47
C VAL A 177 18.87 -12.82 7.29
N ALA A 178 17.75 -13.48 7.53
CA ALA A 178 16.40 -12.97 7.25
C ALA A 178 15.40 -13.28 8.40
N PRO A 179 15.59 -12.73 9.59
CA PRO A 179 14.69 -12.96 10.71
C PRO A 179 13.30 -12.32 10.51
N GLU A 180 13.21 -11.36 9.59
CA GLU A 180 11.94 -10.75 9.16
C GLU A 180 11.19 -11.53 8.07
N LEU A 181 11.60 -12.76 7.75
CA LEU A 181 10.95 -13.55 6.71
C LEU A 181 9.45 -13.77 7.01
N VAL A 182 9.07 -13.83 8.29
CA VAL A 182 7.68 -13.93 8.71
C VAL A 182 6.80 -12.81 8.14
N ASP A 183 7.32 -11.59 8.03
CA ASP A 183 6.60 -10.48 7.39
C ASP A 183 6.24 -10.84 5.94
N THR A 184 7.20 -11.40 5.19
CA THR A 184 7.03 -11.74 3.77
C THR A 184 6.18 -12.98 3.54
N LEU A 185 6.04 -13.83 4.54
CA LEU A 185 5.14 -14.99 4.55
C LEU A 185 3.72 -14.63 4.97
N SER A 186 3.51 -13.40 5.44
CA SER A 186 2.27 -12.98 6.06
C SER A 186 1.35 -12.20 5.12
N ALA A 187 0.10 -12.03 5.57
CA ALA A 187 -0.88 -11.18 4.91
C ALA A 187 -0.50 -9.68 4.90
N LYS A 188 0.63 -9.26 5.48
CA LYS A 188 1.24 -7.94 5.29
C LYS A 188 2.03 -7.82 3.98
N SER A 189 2.27 -8.92 3.29
CA SER A 189 3.08 -9.04 2.09
C SER A 189 2.26 -9.42 0.86
N ASP A 190 2.94 -9.82 -0.22
CA ASP A 190 2.35 -10.15 -1.51
C ASP A 190 2.39 -11.65 -1.82
N LEU A 191 3.10 -12.46 -1.02
CA LEU A 191 3.24 -13.89 -1.24
C LEU A 191 1.96 -14.64 -0.86
N VAL A 192 1.11 -14.85 -1.84
CA VAL A 192 -0.10 -15.68 -1.71
C VAL A 192 0.16 -17.11 -2.17
N MET A 193 -0.62 -18.06 -1.67
CA MET A 193 -0.48 -19.47 -2.03
C MET A 193 -1.33 -19.84 -3.24
N GLU A 194 -0.68 -20.43 -4.24
CA GLU A 194 -1.27 -20.81 -5.53
C GLU A 194 -0.96 -22.27 -5.88
N SER A 195 -1.89 -22.94 -6.61
CA SER A 195 -1.82 -24.38 -6.85
C SER A 195 -0.76 -24.76 -7.90
N LYS A 196 0.24 -25.54 -7.50
CA LYS A 196 1.23 -26.14 -8.40
C LYS A 196 0.58 -27.11 -9.40
N ALA A 197 -0.38 -27.91 -8.94
CA ALA A 197 -1.08 -28.86 -9.78
C ALA A 197 -1.80 -28.16 -10.96
N ARG A 198 -2.39 -27.01 -10.68
CA ARG A 198 -3.04 -26.19 -11.73
C ARG A 198 -2.03 -25.60 -12.71
N TRP A 199 -0.85 -25.18 -12.22
CA TRP A 199 0.24 -24.74 -13.09
C TRP A 199 0.70 -25.85 -14.01
N ASP A 200 0.90 -27.05 -13.49
CA ASP A 200 1.34 -28.20 -14.29
C ASP A 200 0.31 -28.63 -15.35
N ALA A 201 -0.97 -28.40 -15.10
CA ALA A 201 -2.04 -28.72 -16.01
C ALA A 201 -2.17 -27.76 -17.21
N GLY A 202 -1.81 -26.48 -17.06
CA GLY A 202 -2.03 -25.51 -18.14
C GLY A 202 -1.26 -24.19 -18.03
N GLY A 203 -0.31 -24.07 -17.09
CA GLY A 203 0.59 -22.93 -16.98
C GLY A 203 -0.12 -21.58 -16.92
N LYS A 204 0.47 -20.58 -17.60
CA LYS A 204 -0.04 -19.21 -17.63
C LYS A 204 -1.45 -19.11 -18.24
N GLU A 205 -1.78 -19.92 -19.23
CA GLU A 205 -3.10 -19.87 -19.88
C GLU A 205 -4.21 -20.17 -18.90
N LEU A 206 -4.05 -21.24 -18.13
CA LEU A 206 -5.03 -21.63 -17.13
C LEU A 206 -5.13 -20.60 -16.00
N TYR A 207 -4.00 -20.06 -15.55
CA TYR A 207 -3.97 -19.01 -14.52
C TYR A 207 -4.65 -17.72 -14.97
N ASN A 208 -4.55 -17.35 -16.26
CA ASN A 208 -5.20 -16.16 -16.79
C ASN A 208 -6.73 -16.26 -16.81
N GLN A 209 -7.29 -17.46 -16.86
CA GLN A 209 -8.74 -17.66 -16.94
C GLN A 209 -9.44 -17.26 -15.64
N LYS A 210 -8.86 -17.60 -14.47
CA LYS A 210 -9.44 -17.32 -13.16
C LYS A 210 -8.43 -17.41 -12.02
N VAL A 211 -8.78 -16.79 -10.89
CA VAL A 211 -8.04 -16.90 -9.63
C VAL A 211 -8.52 -18.17 -8.89
N VAL A 212 -7.59 -19.06 -8.54
CA VAL A 212 -7.87 -20.28 -7.79
C VAL A 212 -6.96 -20.34 -6.57
N GLY A 213 -7.55 -20.43 -5.41
CA GLY A 213 -6.84 -20.50 -4.13
C GLY A 213 -7.58 -21.37 -3.12
N THR A 214 -7.30 -21.14 -1.86
CA THR A 214 -7.85 -21.85 -0.70
C THR A 214 -8.80 -20.99 0.13
N GLY A 215 -9.05 -19.74 -0.30
CA GLY A 215 -9.74 -18.71 0.48
C GLY A 215 -11.25 -18.91 0.61
N PRO A 216 -11.91 -18.08 1.44
CA PRO A 216 -13.33 -18.21 1.75
C PRO A 216 -14.28 -17.88 0.61
N PHE A 217 -13.76 -17.34 -0.51
CA PHE A 217 -14.54 -17.01 -1.69
C PHE A 217 -13.88 -17.57 -2.95
N GLU A 218 -14.67 -18.25 -3.77
CA GLU A 218 -14.26 -18.84 -5.03
C GLU A 218 -14.59 -17.88 -6.19
N PHE A 219 -13.66 -17.69 -7.10
CA PHE A 219 -13.78 -16.82 -8.26
C PHE A 219 -14.89 -17.29 -9.22
N ILE A 220 -15.74 -16.36 -9.65
CA ILE A 220 -16.75 -16.59 -10.69
C ILE A 220 -16.29 -15.97 -12.00
N GLU A 221 -16.12 -14.65 -12.03
CA GLU A 221 -15.76 -13.91 -13.23
C GLU A 221 -15.00 -12.62 -12.95
N ARG A 222 -14.26 -12.17 -13.94
CA ARG A 222 -13.71 -10.82 -14.05
C ARG A 222 -14.22 -10.19 -15.34
N LYS A 223 -14.90 -9.05 -15.19
CA LYS A 223 -15.23 -8.19 -16.32
C LYS A 223 -14.29 -6.99 -16.29
N VAL A 224 -13.30 -7.02 -17.18
CA VAL A 224 -12.25 -5.99 -17.25
C VAL A 224 -12.86 -4.59 -17.30
N GLY A 225 -12.34 -3.68 -16.47
CA GLY A 225 -12.82 -2.31 -16.34
C GLY A 225 -14.15 -2.15 -15.60
N SER A 226 -14.75 -3.22 -15.08
CA SER A 226 -16.05 -3.20 -14.40
C SER A 226 -16.02 -3.80 -13.01
N HIS A 227 -15.81 -5.12 -12.90
CA HIS A 227 -15.90 -5.80 -11.60
C HIS A 227 -15.20 -7.17 -11.60
N VAL A 228 -15.03 -7.69 -10.38
CA VAL A 228 -14.70 -9.10 -10.12
C VAL A 228 -15.76 -9.68 -9.18
N LEU A 229 -16.29 -10.85 -9.52
CA LEU A 229 -17.34 -11.54 -8.78
C LEU A 229 -16.83 -12.86 -8.21
N TYR A 230 -17.22 -13.13 -6.98
CA TYR A 230 -16.92 -14.34 -6.23
C TYR A 230 -18.19 -14.93 -5.63
N ARG A 231 -18.17 -16.25 -5.36
CA ARG A 231 -19.16 -16.92 -4.50
C ARG A 231 -18.46 -17.44 -3.25
N ARG A 232 -19.18 -17.54 -2.14
CA ARG A 232 -18.63 -18.11 -0.90
C ARG A 232 -18.33 -19.60 -1.07
N VAL A 233 -17.31 -20.05 -0.40
CA VAL A 233 -16.99 -21.47 -0.23
C VAL A 233 -17.80 -21.99 0.94
N GLU A 234 -18.63 -23.01 0.70
CA GLU A 234 -19.39 -23.66 1.76
C GLU A 234 -18.47 -24.52 2.64
N ASN A 235 -18.64 -24.45 3.94
CA ASN A 235 -17.81 -25.16 4.92
C ASN A 235 -16.30 -24.85 4.79
N HIS A 236 -15.98 -23.58 4.51
CA HIS A 236 -14.58 -23.16 4.45
C HIS A 236 -13.85 -23.49 5.76
N TRP A 237 -12.61 -23.97 5.67
CA TRP A 237 -11.83 -24.50 6.78
C TRP A 237 -11.66 -23.50 7.94
N ARG A 238 -11.61 -22.19 7.66
CA ARG A 238 -11.49 -21.13 8.68
C ARG A 238 -12.86 -20.59 9.07
N LYS A 239 -13.62 -20.10 8.12
CA LYS A 239 -14.95 -19.52 8.34
C LYS A 239 -15.74 -19.40 7.03
N THR A 240 -16.99 -19.88 7.03
CA THR A 240 -17.93 -19.64 5.94
C THR A 240 -18.51 -18.23 6.04
N PRO A 241 -18.40 -17.40 4.98
CA PRO A 241 -19.00 -16.06 4.94
C PRO A 241 -20.53 -16.08 5.11
N GLU A 242 -21.10 -15.01 5.66
CA GLU A 242 -22.56 -14.87 5.75
C GLU A 242 -23.21 -14.56 4.38
N VAL A 243 -22.52 -13.77 3.53
CA VAL A 243 -22.99 -13.45 2.18
C VAL A 243 -22.69 -14.58 1.21
N LYS A 244 -23.56 -14.80 0.22
CA LYS A 244 -23.37 -15.83 -0.80
C LYS A 244 -22.41 -15.38 -1.89
N GLU A 245 -22.45 -14.11 -2.26
CA GLU A 245 -21.63 -13.53 -3.31
C GLU A 245 -20.89 -12.29 -2.83
N LEU A 246 -19.71 -12.04 -3.39
CA LEU A 246 -18.86 -10.87 -3.16
C LEU A 246 -18.49 -10.26 -4.51
N GLU A 247 -18.74 -8.97 -4.68
CA GLU A 247 -18.38 -8.21 -5.87
C GLU A 247 -17.45 -7.06 -5.50
N PHE A 248 -16.28 -6.98 -6.15
CA PHE A 248 -15.49 -5.75 -6.21
C PHE A 248 -15.86 -5.00 -7.47
N ARG A 249 -16.38 -3.78 -7.31
CA ARG A 249 -16.79 -2.90 -8.39
C ARG A 249 -15.82 -1.75 -8.57
N TRP A 250 -15.39 -1.53 -9.80
CA TRP A 250 -14.49 -0.43 -10.10
C TRP A 250 -15.29 0.86 -10.31
N VAL A 251 -15.09 1.83 -9.41
CA VAL A 251 -15.73 3.15 -9.46
C VAL A 251 -14.63 4.19 -9.23
N PRO A 252 -14.08 4.80 -10.31
CA PRO A 252 -12.93 5.70 -10.21
C PRO A 252 -13.19 6.94 -9.34
N GLU A 253 -14.36 7.58 -9.52
CA GLU A 253 -14.64 8.88 -8.91
C GLU A 253 -15.16 8.72 -7.47
N GLY A 254 -14.50 9.41 -6.52
CA GLY A 254 -14.83 9.35 -5.08
C GLY A 254 -16.26 9.81 -4.77
N VAL A 255 -16.73 10.85 -5.47
CA VAL A 255 -18.11 11.35 -5.30
C VAL A 255 -19.14 10.30 -5.73
N THR A 256 -18.87 9.58 -6.82
CA THR A 256 -19.73 8.48 -7.30
C THR A 256 -19.72 7.32 -6.32
N ARG A 257 -18.55 6.96 -5.75
CA ARG A 257 -18.45 5.93 -4.71
C ARG A 257 -19.30 6.28 -3.49
N LEU A 258 -19.23 7.53 -3.03
CA LEU A 258 -20.07 8.00 -1.91
C LEU A 258 -21.57 7.94 -2.27
N ALA A 259 -21.96 8.41 -3.44
CA ALA A 259 -23.35 8.42 -3.87
C ALA A 259 -23.95 7.00 -3.92
N THR A 260 -23.23 6.04 -4.49
CA THR A 260 -23.67 4.63 -4.57
C THR A 260 -23.70 3.94 -3.19
N LEU A 261 -22.80 4.32 -2.27
CA LEU A 261 -22.84 3.84 -0.89
C LEU A 261 -24.08 4.35 -0.14
N ILE A 262 -24.41 5.64 -0.29
CA ILE A 262 -25.61 6.24 0.32
C ILE A 262 -26.89 5.62 -0.27
N ALA A 263 -26.92 5.41 -1.58
CA ALA A 263 -28.05 4.77 -2.27
C ALA A 263 -28.24 3.29 -1.86
N GLY A 264 -27.20 2.65 -1.32
CA GLY A 264 -27.23 1.22 -0.97
C GLY A 264 -27.00 0.29 -2.17
N GLU A 265 -26.48 0.81 -3.28
CA GLU A 265 -26.04 0.02 -4.44
C GLU A 265 -24.70 -0.67 -4.18
N VAL A 266 -23.90 -0.08 -3.30
CA VAL A 266 -22.71 -0.68 -2.71
C VAL A 266 -22.80 -0.65 -1.19
N HIS A 267 -22.07 -1.52 -0.50
CA HIS A 267 -22.22 -1.74 0.93
C HIS A 267 -20.99 -1.35 1.73
N ILE A 268 -19.82 -1.41 1.08
CA ILE A 268 -18.52 -0.93 1.57
C ILE A 268 -17.85 -0.13 0.45
N SER A 269 -17.13 0.94 0.80
CA SER A 269 -16.31 1.68 -0.15
C SER A 269 -15.14 2.38 0.53
N ASP A 270 -14.08 2.62 -0.21
CA ASP A 270 -13.08 3.63 0.16
C ASP A 270 -13.69 5.02 -0.08
N ILE A 271 -13.74 5.82 0.96
CA ILE A 271 -14.29 7.17 0.90
C ILE A 271 -13.16 8.17 1.10
N ASP A 272 -12.96 9.03 0.13
CA ASP A 272 -11.97 10.10 0.19
C ASP A 272 -12.16 10.92 1.48
N ARG A 273 -11.08 11.23 2.19
CA ARG A 273 -11.17 11.88 3.51
C ARG A 273 -11.98 13.15 3.51
N ALA A 274 -11.88 13.94 2.44
CA ALA A 274 -12.68 15.16 2.25
C ALA A 274 -14.20 14.90 2.23
N LEU A 275 -14.63 13.70 1.80
CA LEU A 275 -16.04 13.32 1.69
C LEU A 275 -16.57 12.56 2.92
N GLN A 276 -15.72 12.22 3.89
CA GLN A 276 -16.13 11.40 5.02
C GLN A 276 -17.14 12.09 5.94
N LYS A 277 -17.01 13.42 6.11
CA LYS A 277 -18.02 14.17 6.88
C LYS A 277 -19.39 14.05 6.24
N ASP A 278 -19.50 14.24 4.93
CA ASP A 278 -20.75 14.13 4.20
C ASP A 278 -21.31 12.70 4.27
N ALA A 279 -20.45 11.68 4.21
CA ALA A 279 -20.83 10.29 4.39
C ALA A 279 -21.47 10.07 5.77
N MET A 280 -20.85 10.54 6.85
CA MET A 280 -21.37 10.41 8.21
C MET A 280 -22.65 11.19 8.42
N ASP A 281 -22.77 12.41 7.90
CA ASP A 281 -23.99 13.23 7.95
C ASP A 281 -25.16 12.55 7.21
N LYS A 282 -24.89 11.66 6.25
CA LYS A 282 -25.86 10.82 5.54
C LYS A 282 -26.06 9.44 6.18
N GLY A 283 -25.52 9.23 7.37
CA GLY A 283 -25.73 8.01 8.16
C GLY A 283 -24.80 6.85 7.82
N MET A 284 -23.76 7.06 7.01
CA MET A 284 -22.73 6.05 6.78
C MET A 284 -21.76 5.99 7.95
N LYS A 285 -21.10 4.83 8.15
CA LYS A 285 -20.05 4.67 9.16
C LYS A 285 -18.68 4.69 8.48
N ILE A 286 -17.70 5.34 9.10
CA ILE A 286 -16.30 5.24 8.72
C ILE A 286 -15.61 4.32 9.73
N VAL A 287 -15.17 3.15 9.25
CA VAL A 287 -14.52 2.12 10.05
C VAL A 287 -13.01 2.18 9.82
N PRO A 288 -12.22 2.55 10.83
CA PRO A 288 -10.76 2.56 10.71
C PRO A 288 -10.18 1.16 10.87
N GLY A 289 -9.11 0.87 10.14
CA GLY A 289 -8.23 -0.26 10.39
C GLY A 289 -7.52 -0.12 11.75
N LYS A 290 -6.88 -1.20 12.21
CA LYS A 290 -6.21 -1.25 13.52
C LYS A 290 -4.73 -0.83 13.45
N LEU A 291 -4.12 -0.96 12.27
CA LEU A 291 -2.71 -0.64 12.04
C LEU A 291 -2.59 0.70 11.30
N ALA A 292 -1.69 1.54 11.77
CA ALA A 292 -1.24 2.71 11.03
C ALA A 292 -0.42 2.24 9.82
N ASN A 293 -0.96 2.37 8.62
CA ASN A 293 -0.38 1.73 7.44
C ASN A 293 -0.07 2.69 6.29
N VAL A 294 -0.38 3.96 6.45
CA VAL A 294 -0.06 4.98 5.44
C VAL A 294 0.79 6.06 6.10
N GLY A 295 2.08 6.07 5.76
CA GLY A 295 2.97 7.15 6.15
C GLY A 295 2.91 8.30 5.15
N HIS A 296 2.59 9.49 5.62
CA HIS A 296 2.85 10.72 4.89
C HIS A 296 4.17 11.30 5.33
N GLU A 297 5.11 11.35 4.42
CA GLU A 297 6.44 11.92 4.62
C GLU A 297 6.85 12.69 3.39
N TRP A 298 7.65 13.72 3.57
CA TRP A 298 8.31 14.43 2.47
C TRP A 298 9.82 14.26 2.60
N LEU A 299 10.47 14.18 1.47
CA LEU A 299 11.89 13.85 1.38
C LEU A 299 12.65 15.03 0.80
N PHE A 300 13.87 15.23 1.27
CA PHE A 300 14.85 16.10 0.64
C PHE A 300 15.55 15.32 -0.48
N GLY A 301 15.28 15.65 -1.72
CA GLY A 301 15.96 15.04 -2.87
C GLY A 301 17.39 15.52 -3.01
N GLY A 302 18.25 14.66 -3.57
CA GLY A 302 19.64 15.02 -3.85
C GLY A 302 20.63 14.77 -2.72
N MET A 303 20.23 14.13 -1.63
CA MET A 303 21.06 13.86 -0.46
C MET A 303 21.86 12.56 -0.62
N TYR A 304 22.72 12.47 -1.63
CA TYR A 304 23.41 11.26 -2.06
C TYR A 304 24.85 11.17 -1.52
N PHE A 305 25.02 11.19 -0.18
CA PHE A 305 26.34 11.21 0.46
C PHE A 305 27.18 9.94 0.24
N VAL A 306 26.58 8.81 -0.16
CA VAL A 306 27.28 7.57 -0.51
C VAL A 306 27.62 7.57 -1.99
N THR A 307 26.70 7.99 -2.86
CA THR A 307 26.90 8.13 -4.30
C THR A 307 27.36 9.56 -4.59
N SER A 308 28.61 9.86 -4.23
CA SER A 308 29.14 11.23 -4.17
C SER A 308 29.22 11.93 -5.54
N ASP A 309 29.25 11.19 -6.66
CA ASP A 309 29.16 11.75 -8.03
C ASP A 309 27.77 12.30 -8.38
N LYS A 310 26.76 11.96 -7.59
CA LYS A 310 25.38 12.47 -7.70
C LYS A 310 25.04 13.57 -6.68
N LEU A 311 25.94 13.83 -5.74
CA LEU A 311 25.74 14.84 -4.70
C LEU A 311 26.17 16.22 -5.21
N ASP A 312 25.24 17.17 -5.23
CA ASP A 312 25.58 18.59 -5.34
C ASP A 312 25.85 19.16 -3.95
N ASN A 313 27.10 19.32 -3.58
CA ASN A 313 27.52 19.89 -2.30
C ASN A 313 27.12 21.37 -2.12
N LYS A 314 26.67 22.04 -3.16
CA LYS A 314 26.23 23.45 -3.11
C LYS A 314 24.74 23.57 -2.89
N GLN A 315 23.97 22.48 -2.98
CA GLN A 315 22.54 22.54 -2.73
C GLN A 315 22.25 22.86 -1.24
N PRO A 316 21.27 23.72 -0.96
CA PRO A 316 20.97 24.16 0.41
C PRO A 316 20.65 23.02 1.38
N PHE A 317 20.05 21.92 0.92
CA PHE A 317 19.65 20.81 1.77
C PHE A 317 20.81 20.01 2.38
N VAL A 318 22.04 20.20 1.90
CA VAL A 318 23.22 19.61 2.55
C VAL A 318 23.44 20.16 3.95
N ASP A 319 23.08 21.43 4.18
CA ASP A 319 23.17 22.04 5.51
C ASP A 319 22.02 21.57 6.41
N LYS A 320 22.35 20.94 7.51
CA LYS A 320 21.40 20.45 8.51
C LYS A 320 20.47 21.56 9.07
N ARG A 321 20.97 22.79 9.21
CA ARG A 321 20.21 23.92 9.70
C ARG A 321 19.08 24.29 8.73
N VAL A 322 19.33 24.17 7.43
CA VAL A 322 18.30 24.36 6.38
C VAL A 322 17.21 23.30 6.51
N ARG A 323 17.59 22.01 6.65
CA ARG A 323 16.60 20.93 6.81
C ARG A 323 15.77 21.11 8.09
N GLN A 324 16.41 21.54 9.19
CA GLN A 324 15.71 21.84 10.43
C GLN A 324 14.75 23.04 10.25
N ALA A 325 15.20 24.12 9.61
CA ALA A 325 14.38 25.29 9.34
C ALA A 325 13.13 24.91 8.52
N MET A 326 13.30 24.13 7.45
CA MET A 326 12.18 23.68 6.63
C MET A 326 11.20 22.79 7.41
N ASN A 327 11.68 21.94 8.31
CA ASN A 327 10.83 21.14 9.19
C ASN A 327 10.06 21.99 10.20
N MET A 328 10.71 23.01 10.79
CA MET A 328 10.08 23.92 11.76
C MET A 328 9.11 24.92 11.13
N ALA A 329 9.20 25.15 9.83
CA ALA A 329 8.25 25.97 9.10
C ALA A 329 6.90 25.29 8.90
N ILE A 330 6.82 23.96 8.93
CA ILE A 330 5.63 23.19 8.60
C ILE A 330 4.59 23.24 9.73
N ASN A 331 3.41 23.79 9.43
CA ASN A 331 2.28 23.78 10.37
C ASN A 331 1.50 22.44 10.30
N ARG A 332 2.11 21.37 10.82
CA ARG A 332 1.53 20.03 10.80
C ARG A 332 0.14 19.97 11.46
N LYS A 333 -0.10 20.75 12.52
CA LYS A 333 -1.40 20.79 13.22
C LYS A 333 -2.50 21.34 12.30
N ALA A 334 -2.21 22.42 11.57
CA ALA A 334 -3.16 23.00 10.61
C ALA A 334 -3.42 22.06 9.42
N ILE A 335 -2.38 21.44 8.87
CA ILE A 335 -2.51 20.46 7.77
C ILE A 335 -3.36 19.27 8.23
N ALA A 336 -3.09 18.70 9.40
CA ALA A 336 -3.87 17.59 9.94
C ALA A 336 -5.36 17.96 10.12
N ALA A 337 -5.65 19.14 10.67
CA ALA A 337 -7.01 19.59 10.91
C ALA A 337 -7.77 19.88 9.62
N ASN A 338 -7.17 20.59 8.68
CA ASN A 338 -7.86 21.14 7.51
C ASN A 338 -7.90 20.17 6.31
N ILE A 339 -6.85 19.36 6.12
CA ILE A 339 -6.73 18.45 4.96
C ILE A 339 -7.08 17.01 5.36
N LEU A 340 -6.71 16.58 6.58
CA LEU A 340 -6.88 15.19 7.03
C LEU A 340 -8.01 15.01 8.05
N SER A 341 -8.90 16.00 8.18
CA SER A 341 -10.08 15.96 9.08
C SER A 341 -9.73 15.62 10.54
N GLY A 342 -8.53 16.00 10.99
CA GLY A 342 -8.04 15.74 12.36
C GLY A 342 -7.69 14.28 12.68
N LYS A 343 -7.74 13.37 11.70
CA LYS A 343 -7.53 11.93 11.92
C LYS A 343 -6.10 11.45 11.76
N ALA A 344 -5.15 12.36 11.60
CA ALA A 344 -3.74 12.07 11.45
C ALA A 344 -3.04 11.86 12.79
N GLN A 345 -2.23 10.83 12.91
CA GLN A 345 -1.28 10.69 14.02
C GLN A 345 0.08 11.32 13.63
N PRO A 346 0.75 12.04 14.53
CA PRO A 346 2.08 12.58 14.25
C PRO A 346 3.08 11.47 13.91
N MET A 347 3.87 11.66 12.87
CA MET A 347 5.06 10.87 12.59
C MET A 347 6.27 11.62 13.16
N LEU A 348 7.08 10.98 13.98
CA LEU A 348 8.29 11.56 14.56
C LEU A 348 9.54 11.14 13.76
N VAL A 349 9.59 9.88 13.37
CA VAL A 349 10.66 9.32 12.53
C VAL A 349 10.03 8.63 11.35
N THR A 350 10.53 8.94 10.16
CA THR A 350 10.01 8.32 8.94
C THR A 350 10.21 6.82 8.98
N ARG A 351 9.14 6.07 8.72
CA ARG A 351 9.10 4.60 8.61
C ARG A 351 9.37 3.84 9.90
N ILE A 352 9.33 4.50 11.05
CA ILE A 352 9.36 3.85 12.37
C ILE A 352 8.10 4.28 13.12
N HIS A 353 7.18 3.35 13.35
CA HIS A 353 5.95 3.57 14.09
C HIS A 353 6.07 2.98 15.50
N PRO A 354 5.50 3.60 16.54
CA PRO A 354 5.55 3.05 17.91
C PRO A 354 5.06 1.60 18.03
N GLN A 355 4.04 1.22 17.27
CA GLN A 355 3.52 -0.15 17.26
C GLN A 355 4.55 -1.21 16.83
N ALA A 356 5.64 -0.83 16.16
CA ALA A 356 6.71 -1.76 15.84
C ALA A 356 7.47 -2.23 17.07
N ASP A 357 7.52 -1.40 18.12
CA ASP A 357 8.14 -1.73 19.39
C ASP A 357 7.34 -2.80 20.17
N GLU A 358 6.02 -2.80 20.02
CA GLU A 358 5.13 -3.79 20.64
C GLU A 358 5.13 -5.14 19.92
N GLY A 359 5.65 -5.18 18.69
CA GLY A 359 5.57 -6.32 17.80
C GLY A 359 6.91 -7.02 17.54
N LEU A 360 7.46 -6.84 16.33
CA LEU A 360 8.65 -7.57 15.85
C LEU A 360 9.96 -7.11 16.49
N TRP A 361 10.06 -5.86 16.89
CA TRP A 361 11.31 -5.19 17.24
C TRP A 361 11.21 -4.44 18.58
N PRO A 362 10.98 -5.13 19.72
CA PRO A 362 10.98 -4.48 21.01
C PRO A 362 12.29 -3.69 21.26
N GLY A 363 12.17 -2.43 21.66
CA GLY A 363 13.31 -1.53 21.86
C GLY A 363 13.75 -0.71 20.65
N ILE A 364 12.99 -0.75 19.53
CA ILE A 364 13.26 0.12 18.38
C ILE A 364 12.85 1.58 18.65
N TRP A 365 11.78 1.79 19.42
CA TRP A 365 11.28 3.12 19.72
C TRP A 365 12.18 3.81 20.75
N ASN A 366 12.56 5.07 20.47
CA ASN A 366 13.31 5.88 21.41
C ASN A 366 12.38 6.94 22.03
N PRO A 367 12.05 6.87 23.33
CA PRO A 367 11.20 7.86 24.01
C PRO A 367 11.73 9.30 23.94
N GLU A 368 13.03 9.50 23.69
CA GLU A 368 13.61 10.83 23.53
C GLU A 368 13.09 11.53 22.28
N TRP A 369 12.64 10.80 21.26
CA TRP A 369 12.02 11.42 20.08
C TRP A 369 10.75 12.19 20.47
N GLU A 370 9.90 11.63 21.32
CA GLU A 370 8.68 12.31 21.80
C GLU A 370 9.02 13.57 22.63
N LYS A 371 9.99 13.44 23.54
CA LYS A 371 10.42 14.55 24.41
C LYS A 371 11.02 15.72 23.62
N ARG A 372 11.74 15.43 22.54
CA ARG A 372 12.46 16.42 21.74
C ARG A 372 11.68 16.90 20.51
N ALA A 373 10.55 16.25 20.17
CA ALA A 373 9.82 16.54 18.94
C ALA A 373 9.37 17.99 18.83
N GLU A 374 8.80 18.56 19.90
CA GLU A 374 8.31 19.95 19.89
C GLU A 374 9.47 20.96 19.76
N ASP A 375 10.60 20.73 20.44
CA ASP A 375 11.78 21.58 20.35
C ASP A 375 12.46 21.56 18.98
N LEU A 376 12.50 20.39 18.32
CA LEU A 376 13.24 20.16 17.09
C LEU A 376 12.38 20.32 15.83
N TYR A 377 11.12 19.96 15.88
CA TYR A 377 10.19 19.88 14.75
C TYR A 377 8.93 20.74 14.92
N GLY A 378 8.71 21.31 16.12
CA GLY A 378 7.54 22.15 16.40
C GLY A 378 7.46 23.34 15.47
N TYR A 379 6.23 23.74 15.10
CA TYR A 379 5.98 24.88 14.23
C TYR A 379 6.50 26.19 14.81
N ASN A 380 7.58 26.70 14.25
CA ASN A 380 8.23 27.93 14.69
C ASN A 380 8.88 28.69 13.52
N PRO A 381 8.10 29.44 12.73
CA PRO A 381 8.63 30.20 11.59
C PRO A 381 9.72 31.21 11.96
N ALA A 382 9.69 31.77 13.18
CA ALA A 382 10.71 32.73 13.61
C ALA A 382 12.07 32.04 13.81
N LYS A 383 12.10 30.86 14.47
CA LYS A 383 13.32 30.06 14.63
C LYS A 383 13.79 29.50 13.27
N ALA A 384 12.86 29.12 12.39
CA ALA A 384 13.17 28.69 11.03
C ALA A 384 13.91 29.77 10.23
N LYS A 385 13.44 31.04 10.27
CA LYS A 385 14.13 32.18 9.65
C LYS A 385 15.51 32.43 10.23
N ALA A 386 15.66 32.31 11.56
CA ALA A 386 16.96 32.45 12.23
C ALA A 386 17.96 31.39 11.75
N LEU A 387 17.55 30.13 11.69
CA LEU A 387 18.38 29.03 11.17
C LEU A 387 18.79 29.21 9.72
N LEU A 388 17.87 29.68 8.84
CA LEU A 388 18.20 30.00 7.45
C LEU A 388 19.24 31.14 7.37
N LYS A 389 19.12 32.15 8.19
CA LYS A 389 20.09 33.27 8.27
C LYS A 389 21.46 32.77 8.73
N GLU A 390 21.51 31.93 9.79
CA GLU A 390 22.74 31.32 10.28
C GLU A 390 23.40 30.40 9.25
N ALA A 391 22.61 29.77 8.38
CA ALA A 391 23.07 28.96 7.27
C ALA A 391 23.50 29.78 6.03
N GLY A 392 23.32 31.10 6.04
CA GLY A 392 23.66 32.00 4.94
C GLY A 392 22.56 32.16 3.87
N TYR A 393 21.34 31.75 4.17
CA TYR A 393 20.18 31.79 3.26
C TYR A 393 19.11 32.81 3.72
N ASP A 394 19.52 33.93 4.27
CA ASP A 394 18.62 35.01 4.73
C ASP A 394 17.73 35.61 3.60
N LYS A 395 18.17 35.50 2.34
CA LYS A 395 17.40 35.89 1.14
C LYS A 395 16.54 34.77 0.55
N GLY A 396 16.54 33.63 1.21
CA GLY A 396 15.92 32.40 0.71
C GLY A 396 16.64 31.82 -0.52
N PHE A 397 16.08 30.74 -1.06
CA PHE A 397 16.55 30.08 -2.27
C PHE A 397 15.36 29.46 -3.00
N GLU A 398 15.51 29.23 -4.31
CA GLU A 398 14.54 28.51 -5.14
C GLU A 398 14.81 27.00 -5.07
N PHE A 399 13.75 26.20 -5.00
CA PHE A 399 13.82 24.73 -5.09
C PHE A 399 12.51 24.17 -5.64
N THR A 400 12.58 22.97 -6.22
CA THR A 400 11.42 22.28 -6.77
C THR A 400 10.65 21.54 -5.69
N VAL A 401 9.32 21.60 -5.73
CA VAL A 401 8.40 20.76 -4.97
C VAL A 401 7.63 19.91 -5.96
N TYR A 402 7.91 18.59 -5.94
CA TYR A 402 7.27 17.65 -6.87
C TYR A 402 5.92 17.21 -6.34
N LEU A 403 4.88 17.45 -7.15
CA LEU A 403 3.50 17.05 -6.87
C LEU A 403 3.08 15.92 -7.79
N TYR A 404 2.56 14.85 -7.24
CA TYR A 404 2.00 13.74 -8.00
C TYR A 404 0.88 13.07 -7.19
N THR A 405 0.02 12.31 -7.87
CA THR A 405 -1.10 11.62 -7.26
C THR A 405 -0.87 10.11 -7.22
N LEU A 406 -1.44 9.47 -6.21
CA LEU A 406 -1.58 8.03 -6.14
C LEU A 406 -3.03 7.67 -5.82
N PRO A 407 -3.57 6.58 -6.37
CA PRO A 407 -4.89 6.08 -6.02
C PRO A 407 -5.04 5.91 -4.50
N GLY A 408 -6.14 6.44 -3.94
CA GLY A 408 -6.44 6.40 -2.52
C GLY A 408 -5.65 7.38 -1.65
N LEU A 409 -4.91 8.32 -2.25
CA LEU A 409 -4.16 9.38 -1.56
C LEU A 409 -4.29 10.72 -2.32
N PRO A 410 -5.51 11.24 -2.53
CA PRO A 410 -5.73 12.49 -3.27
C PRO A 410 -5.12 13.69 -2.55
N GLU A 411 -4.97 13.63 -1.24
CA GLU A 411 -4.47 14.71 -0.38
C GLU A 411 -2.98 15.06 -0.56
N ILE A 412 -2.20 14.27 -1.31
CA ILE A 412 -0.76 14.55 -1.53
C ILE A 412 -0.54 15.94 -2.15
N ILE A 413 -1.36 16.29 -3.14
CA ILE A 413 -1.28 17.60 -3.82
C ILE A 413 -1.56 18.73 -2.83
N ASP A 414 -2.66 18.65 -2.09
CA ASP A 414 -3.08 19.67 -1.13
C ASP A 414 -2.05 19.87 -0.02
N ILE A 415 -1.47 18.77 0.49
CA ILE A 415 -0.39 18.83 1.47
C ILE A 415 0.84 19.51 0.87
N GLY A 416 1.24 19.16 -0.35
CA GLY A 416 2.39 19.76 -1.01
C GLY A 416 2.23 21.25 -1.24
N GLN A 417 1.03 21.71 -1.60
CA GLN A 417 0.69 23.13 -1.72
C GLN A 417 0.75 23.85 -0.35
N ALA A 418 0.21 23.22 0.71
CA ALA A 418 0.29 23.76 2.06
C ALA A 418 1.74 23.89 2.55
N LEU A 419 2.59 22.90 2.26
CA LEU A 419 4.03 22.97 2.58
C LEU A 419 4.70 24.13 1.85
N ALA A 420 4.38 24.34 0.57
CA ALA A 420 4.94 25.44 -0.21
C ALA A 420 4.60 26.80 0.43
N LEU A 421 3.34 27.01 0.84
CA LEU A 421 2.91 28.23 1.54
C LEU A 421 3.66 28.42 2.88
N ASP A 422 3.84 27.34 3.64
CA ASP A 422 4.59 27.39 4.90
C ASP A 422 6.07 27.77 4.66
N TRP A 423 6.69 27.27 3.60
CA TRP A 423 8.07 27.63 3.23
C TRP A 423 8.20 29.04 2.65
N GLU A 424 7.23 29.51 1.89
CA GLU A 424 7.17 30.90 1.44
C GLU A 424 7.09 31.88 2.62
N ALA A 425 6.34 31.52 3.66
CA ALA A 425 6.21 32.34 4.87
C ALA A 425 7.55 32.55 5.61
N ILE A 426 8.54 31.68 5.42
CA ILE A 426 9.90 31.85 5.97
C ILE A 426 10.91 32.43 4.96
N GLY A 427 10.46 32.82 3.77
CA GLY A 427 11.27 33.48 2.73
C GLY A 427 11.89 32.54 1.69
N LEU A 428 11.56 31.26 1.69
CA LEU A 428 11.97 30.33 0.65
C LEU A 428 11.10 30.50 -0.60
N LYS A 429 11.55 29.98 -1.74
CA LYS A 429 10.89 30.10 -3.05
C LYS A 429 10.60 28.73 -3.66
N PRO A 430 9.60 28.02 -3.15
CA PRO A 430 9.20 26.72 -3.67
C PRO A 430 8.60 26.87 -5.08
N LYS A 431 9.00 26.00 -6.00
CA LYS A 431 8.47 25.92 -7.34
C LYS A 431 7.72 24.62 -7.52
N LEU A 432 6.39 24.70 -7.56
CA LEU A 432 5.53 23.55 -7.71
C LEU A 432 5.64 22.97 -9.12
N VAL A 433 5.91 21.67 -9.22
CA VAL A 433 6.03 20.95 -10.49
C VAL A 433 5.19 19.67 -10.40
N GLU A 434 4.15 19.62 -11.22
CA GLU A 434 3.38 18.40 -11.40
C GLU A 434 4.18 17.38 -12.22
N ILE A 435 4.19 16.14 -11.77
CA ILE A 435 4.94 15.05 -12.38
C ILE A 435 4.13 13.74 -12.24
N ASP A 436 4.27 12.85 -13.21
CA ASP A 436 3.68 11.52 -13.09
C ASP A 436 4.54 10.58 -12.22
N PHE A 437 3.89 9.62 -11.56
CA PHE A 437 4.55 8.69 -10.66
C PHE A 437 5.64 7.82 -11.31
N PRO A 438 5.50 7.29 -12.55
CA PRO A 438 6.58 6.59 -13.23
C PRO A 438 7.85 7.42 -13.39
N ARG A 439 7.73 8.73 -13.70
CA ARG A 439 8.88 9.64 -13.81
C ARG A 439 9.54 9.89 -12.45
N VAL A 440 8.75 10.09 -11.40
CA VAL A 440 9.30 10.19 -10.03
C VAL A 440 10.11 8.94 -9.67
N ARG A 441 9.56 7.75 -9.92
CA ARG A 441 10.28 6.48 -9.67
C ARG A 441 11.58 6.38 -10.47
N GLU A 442 11.57 6.80 -11.73
CA GLU A 442 12.79 6.81 -12.55
C GLU A 442 13.83 7.78 -11.99
N GLN A 443 13.42 8.97 -11.56
CA GLN A 443 14.32 9.94 -10.94
C GLN A 443 14.92 9.44 -9.61
N TYR A 444 14.16 8.69 -8.80
CA TYR A 444 14.72 8.02 -7.63
C TYR A 444 15.76 6.98 -8.02
N ARG A 445 15.44 6.14 -8.99
CA ARG A 445 16.32 5.06 -9.46
C ARG A 445 17.63 5.58 -10.05
N THR A 446 17.57 6.67 -10.80
CA THR A 446 18.72 7.32 -11.44
C THR A 446 19.41 8.35 -10.54
N LYS A 447 18.89 8.55 -9.31
CA LYS A 447 19.41 9.55 -8.36
C LYS A 447 19.48 10.96 -8.95
N SER A 448 18.45 11.33 -9.70
CA SER A 448 18.34 12.64 -10.35
C SER A 448 17.24 13.53 -9.74
N ILE A 449 16.61 13.09 -8.66
CA ILE A 449 15.60 13.88 -7.98
C ILE A 449 16.27 14.87 -7.03
N HIS A 450 15.97 16.16 -7.20
CA HIS A 450 16.46 17.26 -6.38
C HIS A 450 15.28 18.14 -5.99
N GLY A 451 15.15 18.51 -4.72
CA GLY A 451 14.02 19.28 -4.24
C GLY A 451 13.25 18.57 -3.12
N ALA A 452 12.03 19.06 -2.85
CA ALA A 452 11.12 18.39 -1.92
C ALA A 452 10.17 17.48 -2.69
N VAL A 453 10.00 16.25 -2.24
CA VAL A 453 9.16 15.26 -2.91
C VAL A 453 8.44 14.39 -1.88
N TRP A 454 7.18 14.05 -2.14
CA TRP A 454 6.47 13.10 -1.28
C TRP A 454 7.14 11.72 -1.32
N GLY A 455 7.41 11.16 -0.14
CA GLY A 455 7.90 9.80 -0.02
C GLY A 455 6.81 8.80 -0.42
N LEU A 456 7.20 7.70 -1.02
CA LEU A 456 6.25 6.65 -1.37
C LEU A 456 5.52 6.14 -0.14
N ARG A 457 4.25 5.79 -0.34
CA ARG A 457 3.40 5.12 0.64
C ARG A 457 4.18 4.00 1.34
N GLY A 458 4.59 4.26 2.56
CA GLY A 458 5.26 3.29 3.43
C GLY A 458 4.23 2.61 4.32
N SER A 459 4.48 1.38 4.70
CA SER A 459 3.81 0.76 5.83
C SER A 459 4.57 1.04 7.11
N ASP A 460 3.96 0.54 8.15
CA ASP A 460 4.60 0.26 9.40
C ASP A 460 6.05 -0.24 9.22
N THR A 461 6.74 -0.23 10.28
CA THR A 461 8.15 -0.49 10.36
C THR A 461 8.54 -1.87 9.90
N GLY A 462 8.94 -1.99 8.68
CA GLY A 462 9.69 -3.15 8.24
C GLY A 462 11.13 -2.77 7.95
N LEU A 463 12.09 -3.59 8.35
CA LEU A 463 13.48 -3.44 7.91
C LEU A 463 13.57 -3.31 6.38
N ASN A 464 12.70 -4.01 5.67
CA ASN A 464 12.62 -3.91 4.22
C ASN A 464 12.31 -2.47 3.76
N ASN A 465 11.38 -1.78 4.41
CA ASN A 465 11.10 -0.37 4.10
C ASN A 465 12.33 0.52 4.33
N LEU A 466 13.04 0.36 5.45
CA LEU A 466 14.26 1.12 5.69
C LEU A 466 15.33 0.83 4.62
N ARG A 467 15.50 -0.42 4.22
CA ARG A 467 16.45 -0.81 3.15
C ARG A 467 16.09 -0.18 1.81
N ILE A 468 14.87 -0.33 1.34
CA ILE A 468 14.48 0.14 0.00
C ILE A 468 14.48 1.67 -0.12
N PHE A 469 14.42 2.38 0.99
CA PHE A 469 14.35 3.85 1.01
C PHE A 469 15.65 4.55 1.40
N ASN A 470 16.58 3.85 2.03
CA ASN A 470 17.82 4.45 2.51
C ASN A 470 19.09 3.76 2.00
N LYS A 471 18.98 2.62 1.30
CA LYS A 471 20.11 1.91 0.76
C LYS A 471 20.59 2.58 -0.53
N ALA A 472 21.91 2.81 -0.64
CA ALA A 472 22.50 3.47 -1.79
C ALA A 472 22.49 2.59 -3.05
N LYS A 473 22.66 1.27 -2.89
CA LYS A 473 22.68 0.32 -4.01
C LYS A 473 21.29 -0.24 -4.28
N ASP A 474 20.86 -0.18 -5.54
CA ASP A 474 19.55 -0.67 -6.01
C ASP A 474 18.34 -0.09 -5.22
N PRO A 475 18.25 1.24 -5.06
CA PRO A 475 17.15 1.85 -4.35
C PRO A 475 15.85 1.70 -5.13
N VAL A 476 14.75 1.51 -4.40
CA VAL A 476 13.40 1.69 -4.97
C VAL A 476 13.01 3.16 -4.92
N VAL A 477 13.31 3.79 -3.79
CA VAL A 477 13.13 5.22 -3.52
C VAL A 477 14.25 5.64 -2.57
N CYS A 478 15.25 6.32 -3.05
CA CYS A 478 16.29 6.88 -2.19
C CYS A 478 16.48 8.36 -2.49
N SER A 479 16.37 9.17 -1.46
CA SER A 479 16.63 10.60 -1.53
C SER A 479 17.70 11.03 -0.54
N TYR A 480 17.91 10.25 0.52
CA TYR A 480 18.89 10.46 1.57
C TYR A 480 19.71 9.19 1.77
N GLU A 481 20.96 9.20 1.34
CA GLU A 481 21.96 8.17 1.59
C GLU A 481 22.99 8.70 2.57
N HIS A 482 23.38 7.90 3.52
CA HIS A 482 24.43 8.30 4.45
C HIS A 482 25.29 7.09 4.85
N PRO A 483 26.64 7.21 4.91
CA PRO A 483 27.53 6.11 5.27
C PRO A 483 27.16 5.45 6.60
N TYR A 484 26.73 6.25 7.58
CA TYR A 484 26.26 5.78 8.89
C TYR A 484 25.06 4.84 8.79
N ILE A 485 24.11 5.13 7.88
CA ILE A 485 22.93 4.28 7.66
C ILE A 485 23.32 3.01 6.89
N GLU A 486 24.14 3.13 5.85
CA GLU A 486 24.63 1.98 5.06
C GLU A 486 25.34 0.95 5.94
N GLU A 487 26.26 1.39 6.81
CA GLU A 487 26.97 0.52 7.74
C GLU A 487 25.99 -0.29 8.63
N ARG A 488 24.94 0.35 9.13
CA ARG A 488 23.95 -0.31 9.98
C ARG A 488 23.03 -1.25 9.20
N LEU A 489 22.66 -0.89 7.99
CA LEU A 489 21.91 -1.77 7.10
C LEU A 489 22.72 -3.02 6.71
N GLU A 490 24.02 -2.88 6.51
CA GLU A 490 24.93 -4.00 6.27
C GLU A 490 25.08 -4.89 7.52
N ALA A 491 25.24 -4.28 8.71
CA ALA A 491 25.29 -5.01 9.98
C ALA A 491 23.99 -5.80 10.23
N LEU A 492 22.83 -5.20 9.97
CA LEU A 492 21.52 -5.87 10.07
C LEU A 492 21.42 -7.11 9.18
N GLY A 493 22.14 -7.17 8.06
CA GLY A 493 22.23 -8.35 7.21
C GLY A 493 22.98 -9.54 7.82
N LYS A 494 23.65 -9.37 8.98
CA LYS A 494 24.50 -10.37 9.63
C LYS A 494 24.05 -10.73 11.04
N VAL A 495 23.18 -9.94 11.64
CA VAL A 495 22.74 -10.06 13.04
C VAL A 495 21.42 -10.81 13.12
N VAL A 496 21.35 -11.83 13.96
CA VAL A 496 20.14 -12.63 14.27
C VAL A 496 19.46 -12.15 15.56
N ASP A 497 20.25 -11.74 16.54
CA ASP A 497 19.74 -11.31 17.84
C ASP A 497 18.76 -10.14 17.72
N LYS A 498 17.55 -10.30 18.28
CA LYS A 498 16.47 -9.32 18.14
C LYS A 498 16.78 -7.99 18.82
N ALA A 499 17.42 -8.02 20.00
CA ALA A 499 17.73 -6.81 20.74
C ALA A 499 18.81 -5.99 20.02
N GLU A 500 19.82 -6.64 19.48
CA GLU A 500 20.87 -6.02 18.68
C GLU A 500 20.31 -5.45 17.37
N ARG A 501 19.37 -6.15 16.71
CA ARG A 501 18.67 -5.61 15.53
C ARG A 501 17.84 -4.38 15.87
N ALA A 502 17.07 -4.43 16.96
CA ALA A 502 16.29 -3.28 17.42
C ALA A 502 17.20 -2.09 17.74
N ARG A 503 18.37 -2.33 18.34
CA ARG A 503 19.38 -1.29 18.60
C ARG A 503 19.88 -0.64 17.30
N LEU A 504 20.26 -1.43 16.31
CA LEU A 504 20.73 -0.91 15.01
C LEU A 504 19.63 -0.13 14.27
N LEU A 505 18.40 -0.60 14.31
CA LEU A 505 17.24 0.09 13.73
C LEU A 505 16.95 1.41 14.44
N ARG A 506 17.04 1.43 15.78
CA ARG A 506 16.90 2.64 16.58
C ARG A 506 18.01 3.65 16.26
N GLU A 507 19.25 3.22 16.10
CA GLU A 507 20.37 4.09 15.71
C GLU A 507 20.15 4.73 14.31
N ILE A 508 19.56 4.00 13.37
CA ILE A 508 19.13 4.58 12.08
C ILE A 508 18.03 5.64 12.32
N GLY A 509 17.08 5.34 13.19
CA GLY A 509 16.03 6.29 13.60
C GLY A 509 16.58 7.54 14.26
N ASP A 510 17.51 7.38 15.20
CA ASP A 510 18.20 8.49 15.88
C ASP A 510 18.92 9.38 14.86
N HIS A 511 19.68 8.78 13.95
CA HIS A 511 20.35 9.54 12.89
C HIS A 511 19.35 10.32 12.04
N LYS A 512 18.26 9.69 11.58
CA LYS A 512 17.24 10.37 10.78
C LYS A 512 16.59 11.51 11.55
N PHE A 513 16.27 11.30 12.82
CA PHE A 513 15.62 12.29 13.68
C PHE A 513 16.54 13.49 13.96
N TYR A 514 17.77 13.24 14.42
CA TYR A 514 18.67 14.33 14.81
C TYR A 514 19.37 15.01 13.64
N GLU A 515 19.44 14.38 12.48
CA GLU A 515 19.98 14.96 11.25
C GLU A 515 18.91 15.60 10.36
N PHE A 516 17.63 15.55 10.76
CA PHE A 516 16.51 16.04 9.93
C PHE A 516 16.58 15.49 8.52
N ALA A 517 16.82 14.17 8.41
CA ALA A 517 17.04 13.51 7.13
C ALA A 517 15.86 13.63 6.17
N ASP A 518 14.65 13.69 6.74
CA ASP A 518 13.39 13.76 6.02
C ASP A 518 12.46 14.77 6.72
N MET A 519 11.26 14.92 6.16
CA MET A 519 10.16 15.71 6.73
C MET A 519 9.04 14.76 7.16
N PRO A 520 9.10 14.20 8.38
CA PRO A 520 8.04 13.33 8.89
C PRO A 520 6.76 14.15 9.09
N MET A 521 5.64 13.62 8.61
CA MET A 521 4.34 14.30 8.67
C MET A 521 3.36 13.52 9.53
N PHE A 522 2.78 12.46 8.98
CA PHE A 522 1.63 11.77 9.59
C PHE A 522 1.64 10.27 9.34
N TRP A 523 1.07 9.56 10.30
CA TRP A 523 0.55 8.22 10.11
C TRP A 523 -0.96 8.27 9.95
N LEU A 524 -1.48 7.56 8.97
CA LEU A 524 -2.91 7.42 8.71
C LEU A 524 -3.31 5.95 8.79
N PHE A 525 -4.57 5.72 9.13
CA PHE A 525 -5.19 4.41 9.07
C PHE A 525 -5.91 4.23 7.74
N ALA A 526 -5.99 2.99 7.26
CA ALA A 526 -6.95 2.65 6.23
C ALA A 526 -8.36 2.81 6.80
N GLU A 527 -9.29 3.32 6.00
CA GLU A 527 -10.66 3.59 6.44
C GLU A 527 -11.64 3.05 5.41
N ALA A 528 -12.68 2.38 5.88
CA ALA A 528 -13.78 1.88 5.07
C ALA A 528 -15.07 2.65 5.36
N GLY A 529 -15.70 3.21 4.34
CA GLY A 529 -17.08 3.66 4.41
C GLY A 529 -18.02 2.46 4.36
N VAL A 530 -18.90 2.34 5.33
CA VAL A 530 -19.79 1.19 5.51
C VAL A 530 -21.25 1.67 5.61
N ASN A 531 -22.15 1.04 4.87
CA ASN A 531 -23.58 1.31 4.99
C ASN A 531 -24.19 0.45 6.11
N PRO A 532 -24.58 1.06 7.26
CA PRO A 532 -25.05 0.34 8.43
C PRO A 532 -26.43 -0.32 8.26
N LYS A 533 -27.15 -0.04 7.18
CA LYS A 533 -28.41 -0.73 6.86
C LYS A 533 -28.17 -2.20 6.48
N TYR A 534 -26.98 -2.51 5.98
CA TYR A 534 -26.64 -3.85 5.48
C TYR A 534 -25.59 -4.53 6.33
N ILE A 535 -24.70 -3.76 6.97
CA ILE A 535 -23.54 -4.29 7.71
C ILE A 535 -23.60 -3.77 9.15
N SER A 536 -23.70 -4.70 10.10
CA SER A 536 -23.69 -4.39 11.54
C SER A 536 -22.29 -4.34 12.12
N GLU A 537 -21.38 -5.20 11.65
CA GLU A 537 -19.98 -5.29 12.12
C GLU A 537 -19.02 -5.56 10.96
N TYR A 538 -17.95 -4.78 10.91
CA TYR A 538 -16.80 -5.02 10.07
C TYR A 538 -15.52 -4.59 10.80
N ASN A 539 -14.56 -5.49 10.95
CA ASN A 539 -13.25 -5.23 11.54
C ASN A 539 -12.17 -5.77 10.60
N PHE A 540 -11.14 -4.97 10.37
CA PHE A 540 -10.00 -5.34 9.55
C PHE A 540 -8.72 -4.72 10.10
N PRO A 541 -7.55 -5.34 9.90
CA PRO A 541 -6.30 -4.85 10.45
C PRO A 541 -5.82 -3.55 9.76
N GLY A 542 -6.15 -3.38 8.48
CA GLY A 542 -5.73 -2.20 7.73
C GLY A 542 -4.25 -2.23 7.36
N SER A 543 -3.66 -3.41 7.13
CA SER A 543 -2.30 -3.49 6.60
C SER A 543 -2.22 -2.83 5.21
N ILE A 544 -1.02 -2.45 4.74
CA ILE A 544 -0.82 -1.68 3.48
C ILE A 544 -1.59 -2.22 2.30
N THR A 545 -1.73 -3.52 2.26
CA THR A 545 -2.34 -4.23 1.16
C THR A 545 -3.79 -4.51 1.41
N GLY A 546 -4.29 -4.22 2.62
CA GLY A 546 -5.54 -4.75 3.08
C GLY A 546 -6.56 -3.70 3.41
N PHE A 547 -6.97 -2.90 2.42
CA PHE A 547 -8.10 -2.02 2.64
C PHE A 547 -9.32 -2.82 3.08
N PHE A 548 -9.63 -3.91 2.42
CA PHE A 548 -10.84 -4.70 2.68
C PHE A 548 -10.49 -6.18 2.74
N THR A 549 -9.91 -6.58 3.85
CA THR A 549 -9.62 -7.99 4.16
C THR A 549 -10.58 -8.53 5.22
N HIS A 550 -10.54 -9.82 5.49
CA HIS A 550 -11.35 -10.48 6.51
C HIS A 550 -12.86 -10.36 6.24
N LEU A 551 -13.24 -10.36 4.96
CA LEU A 551 -14.63 -10.18 4.50
C LEU A 551 -15.54 -11.33 4.94
N GLU A 552 -14.97 -12.50 5.21
CA GLU A 552 -15.67 -13.67 5.76
C GLU A 552 -16.19 -13.45 7.19
N TYR A 553 -15.66 -12.43 7.89
CA TYR A 553 -16.08 -12.07 9.25
C TYR A 553 -17.10 -10.92 9.30
N ILE A 554 -17.49 -10.37 8.17
CA ILE A 554 -18.53 -9.34 8.12
C ILE A 554 -19.83 -9.91 8.71
N LYS A 555 -20.46 -9.13 9.60
CA LYS A 555 -21.80 -9.40 10.12
C LYS A 555 -22.82 -8.56 9.38
N LEU A 556 -23.84 -9.20 8.86
CA LEU A 556 -24.96 -8.51 8.23
C LEU A 556 -25.87 -7.86 9.28
N ALA A 557 -26.50 -6.74 8.92
CA ALA A 557 -27.57 -6.17 9.70
C ALA A 557 -28.82 -7.08 9.62
N GLN A 558 -29.55 -7.18 10.74
CA GLN A 558 -30.75 -8.00 10.82
C GLN A 558 -31.95 -7.32 10.19
#